data_e26f6bd0172030175541d7ceb77f1b5e
#
_entry.id   e26f6bd0172030175541d7ceb77f1b5e
#
_cell.length_a   1.000
_cell.length_b   1.000
_cell.length_c   1.000
_cell.angle_alpha   90.00
_cell.angle_beta   90.00
_cell.angle_gamma   90.00
#
_symmetry.space_group_name_H-M   'P 1'
#
loop_
_entity.id
_entity.type
_entity.pdbx_description
1 polymer ?
#
loop_
_entity_poly.entity_id
_entity_poly.type
_entity_poly.pdbx_seq_one_letter_code
_entity_poly.pdbx_strand_id
1 'polypeptide(L)'
;MSKELEEGLEVALDWNKLEKAVEGAKGIIPVAVQHADTKEVILVAYINQIAFEESLKRKMLVLWSSSRQELWIKGLTSGETFELLEAYVNCEQNSLLFIVRPNRGGICHTKNKKGEPRNCYYRKIDLDNPIQLNNIDA
;
A
#
# COMPACT_ATOMS: atom_id res chain seq x y z
N MET A 1 -14.06 0.34 -5.19
CA MET A 1 -13.92 -1.04 -4.72
C MET A 1 -15.08 -1.38 -3.79
N SER A 2 -15.53 -2.60 -3.77
CA SER A 2 -16.66 -3.00 -2.95
C SER A 2 -16.22 -3.21 -1.50
N LYS A 3 -17.13 -2.93 -0.58
CA LYS A 3 -16.92 -3.18 0.85
C LYS A 3 -16.64 -4.67 1.10
N GLU A 4 -17.29 -5.55 0.36
CA GLU A 4 -17.09 -6.99 0.44
C GLU A 4 -15.65 -7.38 0.14
N LEU A 5 -15.06 -6.80 -0.88
CA LEU A 5 -13.67 -7.06 -1.24
C LEU A 5 -12.71 -6.56 -0.17
N GLU A 6 -12.96 -5.38 0.40
CA GLU A 6 -12.05 -4.75 1.34
C GLU A 6 -12.24 -5.21 2.79
N GLU A 7 -13.45 -5.56 3.20
CA GLU A 7 -13.76 -5.89 4.59
C GLU A 7 -14.38 -7.27 4.80
N GLY A 8 -14.67 -8.01 3.73
CA GLY A 8 -15.21 -9.37 3.82
C GLY A 8 -14.21 -10.35 4.40
N LEU A 9 -14.68 -11.54 4.74
CA LEU A 9 -13.90 -12.59 5.41
C LEU A 9 -13.66 -13.82 4.55
N GLU A 10 -13.87 -13.71 3.24
CA GLU A 10 -13.56 -14.76 2.27
C GLU A 10 -12.43 -14.32 1.36
N VAL A 11 -11.58 -15.24 0.96
CA VAL A 11 -10.49 -14.96 0.03
C VAL A 11 -11.09 -14.70 -1.36
N ALA A 12 -10.76 -13.53 -1.93
CA ALA A 12 -11.24 -13.12 -3.25
C ALA A 12 -10.14 -12.33 -3.96
N LEU A 13 -9.08 -13.05 -4.37
CA LEU A 13 -7.89 -12.42 -4.98
C LEU A 13 -8.24 -11.78 -6.31
N ASP A 14 -7.75 -10.54 -6.50
CA ASP A 14 -7.97 -9.77 -7.73
C ASP A 14 -6.83 -10.02 -8.72
N TRP A 15 -6.95 -11.11 -9.49
CA TRP A 15 -5.94 -11.50 -10.47
C TRP A 15 -5.81 -10.52 -11.63
N ASN A 16 -6.87 -9.71 -11.89
CA ASN A 16 -6.88 -8.79 -13.02
C ASN A 16 -6.12 -7.50 -12.78
N LYS A 17 -5.94 -7.11 -11.52
CA LYS A 17 -5.28 -5.84 -11.18
C LYS A 17 -3.83 -5.82 -11.64
N LEU A 18 -3.11 -6.92 -11.42
CA LEU A 18 -1.70 -7.02 -11.81
C LEU A 18 -1.56 -7.02 -13.33
N GLU A 19 -2.48 -7.68 -14.02
CA GLU A 19 -2.53 -7.69 -15.48
C GLU A 19 -2.71 -6.27 -16.04
N LYS A 20 -3.60 -5.49 -15.43
CA LYS A 20 -3.79 -4.08 -15.80
C LYS A 20 -2.53 -3.26 -15.56
N ALA A 21 -1.81 -3.55 -14.48
CA ALA A 21 -0.56 -2.85 -14.19
C ALA A 21 0.49 -3.14 -15.24
N VAL A 22 0.58 -4.39 -15.71
CA VAL A 22 1.54 -4.80 -16.74
C VAL A 22 1.20 -4.18 -18.09
N GLU A 23 -0.07 -4.19 -18.47
CA GLU A 23 -0.51 -3.64 -19.76
C GLU A 23 -0.48 -2.12 -19.80
N GLY A 24 -0.91 -1.49 -18.72
CA GLY A 24 -1.15 -0.06 -18.70
C GLY A 24 0.03 0.81 -18.28
N ALA A 25 1.08 0.24 -17.69
CA ALA A 25 2.14 1.05 -17.12
C ALA A 25 3.50 0.37 -17.26
N LYS A 26 4.09 0.53 -18.44
CA LYS A 26 5.49 0.12 -18.64
C LYS A 26 6.38 0.98 -17.73
N GLY A 27 7.42 0.37 -17.19
CA GLY A 27 8.38 1.06 -16.35
C GLY A 27 7.94 1.27 -14.92
N ILE A 28 7.06 0.42 -14.41
CA ILE A 28 6.72 0.42 -12.99
C ILE A 28 7.47 -0.70 -12.27
N ILE A 29 7.77 -0.46 -11.00
CA ILE A 29 8.33 -1.49 -10.12
C ILE A 29 7.54 -1.47 -8.81
N PRO A 30 7.52 -2.59 -8.07
CA PRO A 30 6.85 -2.62 -6.79
C PRO A 30 7.64 -1.89 -5.71
N VAL A 31 6.93 -1.34 -4.75
CA VAL A 31 7.51 -0.74 -3.55
C VAL A 31 6.80 -1.30 -2.32
N ALA A 32 7.59 -1.85 -1.41
CA ALA A 32 7.10 -2.25 -0.09
C ALA A 32 7.24 -1.05 0.85
N VAL A 33 6.20 -0.76 1.61
CA VAL A 33 6.19 0.39 2.53
C VAL A 33 6.10 -0.14 3.95
N GLN A 34 7.07 0.22 4.78
CA GLN A 34 7.22 -0.26 6.15
C GLN A 34 7.14 0.91 7.13
N HIS A 35 6.45 0.71 8.25
CA HIS A 35 6.36 1.70 9.31
C HIS A 35 7.69 1.80 10.05
N ALA A 36 8.20 3.02 10.21
CA ALA A 36 9.50 3.25 10.84
C ALA A 36 9.54 2.81 12.31
N ASP A 37 8.47 3.01 13.05
CA ASP A 37 8.42 2.76 14.48
C ASP A 37 8.03 1.32 14.83
N THR A 38 7.00 0.78 14.18
CA THR A 38 6.49 -0.57 14.48
C THR A 38 7.19 -1.66 13.68
N LYS A 39 7.85 -1.31 12.58
CA LYS A 39 8.47 -2.24 11.63
C LYS A 39 7.44 -3.08 10.86
N GLU A 40 6.17 -2.76 10.99
CA GLU A 40 5.13 -3.46 10.24
C GLU A 40 5.16 -3.07 8.77
N VAL A 41 4.89 -4.03 7.88
CA VAL A 41 4.67 -3.74 6.46
C VAL A 41 3.28 -3.14 6.34
N ILE A 42 3.20 -1.92 5.82
CA ILE A 42 1.94 -1.17 5.72
C ILE A 42 1.17 -1.53 4.46
N LEU A 43 1.87 -1.49 3.33
CA LEU A 43 1.28 -1.78 2.02
C LEU A 43 2.37 -2.11 1.01
N VAL A 44 1.96 -2.70 -0.11
CA VAL A 44 2.81 -2.87 -1.29
C VAL A 44 2.06 -2.22 -2.45
N ALA A 45 2.75 -1.39 -3.20
CA ALA A 45 2.16 -0.65 -4.31
C ALA A 45 3.14 -0.58 -5.47
N TYR A 46 2.85 0.27 -6.44
CA TYR A 46 3.71 0.44 -7.61
C TYR A 46 4.20 1.87 -7.72
N ILE A 47 5.35 2.02 -8.35
CA ILE A 47 5.99 3.32 -8.51
C ILE A 47 6.65 3.35 -9.89
N ASN A 48 6.59 4.50 -10.56
CA ASN A 48 7.32 4.73 -11.79
C ASN A 48 8.44 5.74 -11.52
N GLN A 49 9.23 6.07 -12.55
CA GLN A 49 10.36 7.00 -12.42
C GLN A 49 9.92 8.34 -11.83
N ILE A 50 8.81 8.90 -12.31
CA ILE A 50 8.32 10.20 -11.86
C ILE A 50 7.89 10.15 -10.39
N ALA A 51 7.14 9.12 -10.00
CA ALA A 51 6.71 8.94 -8.62
C ALA A 51 7.90 8.75 -7.68
N PHE A 52 8.92 8.01 -8.12
CA PHE A 52 10.15 7.82 -7.38
C PHE A 52 10.86 9.15 -7.14
N GLU A 53 11.07 9.93 -8.19
CA GLU A 53 11.73 11.23 -8.08
C GLU A 53 10.95 12.21 -7.18
N GLU A 54 9.61 12.21 -7.32
CA GLU A 54 8.76 13.07 -6.51
C GLU A 54 8.76 12.63 -5.03
N SER A 55 8.82 11.33 -4.76
CA SER A 55 8.91 10.82 -3.40
C SER A 55 10.19 11.31 -2.72
N LEU A 56 11.32 11.23 -3.40
CA LEU A 56 12.62 11.66 -2.86
C LEU A 56 12.67 13.19 -2.71
N LYS A 57 12.14 13.91 -3.68
CA LYS A 57 12.13 15.36 -3.68
C LYS A 57 11.27 15.93 -2.55
N ARG A 58 10.07 15.38 -2.37
CA ARG A 58 9.11 15.85 -1.38
C ARG A 58 9.32 15.21 -0.01
N LYS A 59 10.12 14.15 0.07
CA LYS A 59 10.28 13.32 1.28
C LYS A 59 8.92 12.82 1.79
N MET A 60 8.12 12.33 0.85
CA MET A 60 6.73 11.96 1.08
C MET A 60 6.41 10.76 0.19
N LEU A 61 5.47 9.90 0.59
CA LEU A 61 5.10 8.74 -0.21
C LEU A 61 4.26 9.18 -1.42
N VAL A 62 4.85 9.09 -2.61
CA VAL A 62 4.18 9.31 -3.89
C VAL A 62 4.23 8.01 -4.67
N LEU A 63 3.09 7.54 -5.12
CA LEU A 63 2.92 6.26 -5.79
C LEU A 63 2.37 6.45 -7.20
N TRP A 64 2.41 5.39 -7.98
CA TRP A 64 1.74 5.33 -9.27
C TRP A 64 0.49 4.48 -9.17
N SER A 65 -0.66 5.05 -9.51
CA SER A 65 -1.91 4.30 -9.56
C SER A 65 -2.03 3.63 -10.92
N SER A 66 -1.83 2.31 -10.96
CA SER A 66 -1.94 1.54 -12.20
C SER A 66 -3.36 1.51 -12.75
N SER A 67 -4.37 1.54 -11.87
CA SER A 67 -5.77 1.53 -12.29
C SER A 67 -6.23 2.86 -12.88
N ARG A 68 -5.67 3.98 -12.40
CA ARG A 68 -6.02 5.33 -12.88
C ARG A 68 -4.98 5.95 -13.81
N GLN A 69 -3.83 5.30 -13.96
CA GLN A 69 -2.72 5.78 -14.79
C GLN A 69 -2.27 7.17 -14.41
N GLU A 70 -2.11 7.43 -13.11
CA GLU A 70 -1.71 8.75 -12.61
C GLU A 70 -0.88 8.64 -11.33
N LEU A 71 -0.18 9.73 -11.01
CA LEU A 71 0.53 9.83 -9.73
C LEU A 71 -0.48 9.91 -8.59
N TRP A 72 -0.13 9.31 -7.46
CA TRP A 72 -0.98 9.28 -6.30
C TRP A 72 -0.17 9.60 -5.05
N ILE A 73 -0.41 10.77 -4.47
CA ILE A 73 0.17 11.14 -3.18
C ILE A 73 -0.73 10.53 -2.11
N LYS A 74 -0.20 9.54 -1.40
CA LYS A 74 -0.96 8.85 -0.36
C LYS A 74 -1.45 9.84 0.69
N GLY A 75 -2.76 9.92 0.85
CA GLY A 75 -3.38 10.77 1.87
C GLY A 75 -3.48 12.25 1.54
N LEU A 76 -3.24 12.65 0.28
CA LEU A 76 -3.31 14.07 -0.10
C LEU A 76 -4.66 14.70 0.23
N THR A 77 -5.75 14.00 -0.07
CA THR A 77 -7.11 14.49 0.17
C THR A 77 -7.52 14.38 1.64
N SER A 78 -7.17 13.28 2.29
CA SER A 78 -7.55 13.02 3.68
C SER A 78 -6.62 13.69 4.70
N GLY A 79 -5.46 14.19 4.26
CA GLY A 79 -4.44 14.73 5.14
C GLY A 79 -3.58 13.66 5.80
N GLU A 80 -3.79 12.40 5.47
CA GLU A 80 -3.05 11.28 6.05
C GLU A 80 -1.87 10.89 5.18
N THR A 81 -0.98 11.85 4.92
CA THR A 81 0.23 11.66 4.14
C THR A 81 1.29 10.91 4.97
N PHE A 82 2.25 10.32 4.27
CA PHE A 82 3.34 9.57 4.90
C PHE A 82 4.66 10.28 4.62
N GLU A 83 5.42 10.57 5.69
CA GLU A 83 6.76 11.10 5.58
C GLU A 83 7.71 9.98 5.16
N LEU A 84 8.51 10.21 4.13
CA LEU A 84 9.54 9.26 3.68
C LEU A 84 10.83 9.52 4.45
N LEU A 85 11.28 8.54 5.23
CA LEU A 85 12.47 8.65 6.06
C LEU A 85 13.68 7.97 5.44
N GLU A 86 13.49 6.81 4.82
CA GLU A 86 14.56 6.03 4.20
C GLU A 86 14.04 5.32 2.97
N ALA A 87 14.92 5.10 2.01
CA ALA A 87 14.59 4.38 0.78
C ALA A 87 15.72 3.41 0.46
N TYR A 88 15.35 2.16 0.19
CA TYR A 88 16.29 1.11 -0.16
C TYR A 88 15.88 0.46 -1.47
N VAL A 89 16.85 -0.09 -2.17
CA VAL A 89 16.63 -0.83 -3.42
C VAL A 89 17.15 -2.25 -3.22
N ASN A 90 16.47 -3.23 -3.83
CA ASN A 90 16.92 -4.63 -3.77
C ASN A 90 18.15 -4.86 -4.66
N CYS A 91 18.76 -6.04 -4.55
CA CYS A 91 20.02 -6.34 -5.26
C CYS A 91 19.92 -6.25 -6.80
N GLU A 92 18.74 -6.54 -7.36
CA GLU A 92 18.52 -6.48 -8.81
C GLU A 92 17.97 -5.13 -9.27
N GLN A 93 17.73 -4.20 -8.33
CA GLN A 93 17.20 -2.87 -8.58
C GLN A 93 15.87 -2.87 -9.32
N ASN A 94 15.01 -3.81 -8.99
CA ASN A 94 13.67 -3.92 -9.56
C ASN A 94 12.54 -3.84 -8.52
N SER A 95 12.87 -3.53 -7.27
CA SER A 95 11.87 -3.24 -6.23
C SER A 95 12.47 -2.30 -5.20
N LEU A 96 11.62 -1.57 -4.51
CA LEU A 96 12.02 -0.61 -3.49
C LEU A 96 11.45 -0.97 -2.13
N LEU A 97 12.13 -0.55 -1.07
CA LEU A 97 11.62 -0.57 0.29
C LEU A 97 11.66 0.86 0.81
N PHE A 98 10.52 1.41 1.13
CA PHE A 98 10.40 2.74 1.71
C PHE A 98 10.05 2.62 3.19
N ILE A 99 10.82 3.31 4.03
CA ILE A 99 10.54 3.42 5.46
C ILE A 99 9.86 4.75 5.69
N VAL A 100 8.64 4.71 6.24
CA VAL A 100 7.78 5.89 6.36
C VAL A 100 7.24 6.04 7.77
N ARG A 101 6.76 7.26 8.06
CA ARG A 101 6.00 7.53 9.27
C ARG A 101 4.72 8.27 8.88
N PRO A 102 3.54 7.74 9.22
CA PRO A 102 2.28 8.44 8.95
C PRO A 102 2.23 9.77 9.71
N ASN A 103 1.92 10.85 9.03
CA ASN A 103 1.87 12.17 9.65
C ASN A 103 0.72 12.33 10.64
N ARG A 104 -0.41 11.65 10.38
CA ARG A 104 -1.59 11.70 11.25
C ARG A 104 -2.03 10.32 11.75
N GLY A 105 -1.19 9.31 11.57
CA GLY A 105 -1.49 7.95 12.00
C GLY A 105 -2.40 7.15 11.10
N GLY A 106 -2.96 7.75 10.06
CA GLY A 106 -3.85 7.07 9.12
C GLY A 106 -3.07 6.22 8.12
N ILE A 107 -3.35 4.93 8.08
CA ILE A 107 -2.66 4.00 7.17
C ILE A 107 -3.58 3.58 6.02
N CYS A 108 -4.64 2.85 6.33
CA CYS A 108 -5.61 2.38 5.35
C CYS A 108 -6.85 3.28 5.40
N HIS A 109 -7.61 3.32 4.30
CA HIS A 109 -8.88 4.04 4.28
C HIS A 109 -9.97 3.32 5.07
N THR A 110 -9.79 2.05 5.43
CA THR A 110 -10.71 1.34 6.30
C THR A 110 -10.39 1.62 7.76
N LYS A 111 -11.41 1.56 8.62
CA LYS A 111 -11.27 1.85 10.04
C LYS A 111 -11.88 0.74 10.88
N ASN A 112 -11.32 0.53 12.08
CA ASN A 112 -11.86 -0.43 13.02
C ASN A 112 -13.09 0.16 13.76
N LYS A 113 -13.67 -0.59 14.68
CA LYS A 113 -14.87 -0.16 15.42
C LYS A 113 -14.62 1.07 16.29
N LYS A 114 -13.37 1.33 16.64
CA LYS A 114 -12.99 2.52 17.42
C LYS A 114 -12.74 3.74 16.54
N GLY A 115 -12.89 3.59 15.20
CA GLY A 115 -12.63 4.66 14.26
C GLY A 115 -11.15 4.87 13.95
N GLU A 116 -10.29 3.95 14.34
CA GLU A 116 -8.85 4.04 14.10
C GLU A 116 -8.51 3.43 12.73
N PRO A 117 -7.63 4.07 11.94
CA PRO A 117 -7.19 3.53 10.65
C PRO A 117 -6.48 2.19 10.83
N ARG A 118 -6.79 1.25 9.95
CA ARG A 118 -6.15 -0.06 9.96
C ARG A 118 -4.90 -0.06 9.08
N ASN A 119 -4.00 -1.02 9.34
CA ASN A 119 -2.96 -1.40 8.39
C ASN A 119 -3.66 -2.02 7.15
N CYS A 120 -3.06 -1.91 5.98
CA CYS A 120 -3.63 -2.51 4.76
C CYS A 120 -3.76 -4.04 4.89
N TYR A 121 -2.85 -4.67 5.63
CA TYR A 121 -2.82 -6.12 5.86
C TYR A 121 -3.49 -6.51 7.19
N TYR A 122 -4.72 -6.08 7.40
CA TYR A 122 -5.44 -6.33 8.66
C TYR A 122 -6.29 -7.60 8.65
N ARG A 123 -6.31 -8.33 7.54
CA ARG A 123 -7.03 -9.61 7.43
C ARG A 123 -6.03 -10.73 7.21
N LYS A 124 -6.06 -11.70 8.11
CA LYS A 124 -5.14 -12.84 8.10
C LYS A 124 -5.80 -14.05 7.45
N ILE A 125 -5.09 -14.70 6.54
CA ILE A 125 -5.56 -15.94 5.93
C ILE A 125 -5.34 -17.08 6.91
N ASP A 126 -6.38 -17.92 7.11
CA ASP A 126 -6.26 -19.13 7.91
C ASP A 126 -5.50 -20.16 7.08
N LEU A 127 -4.33 -20.58 7.55
CA LEU A 127 -3.48 -21.51 6.81
C LEU A 127 -4.09 -22.92 6.68
N ASP A 128 -4.99 -23.26 7.58
CA ASP A 128 -5.68 -24.57 7.55
C ASP A 128 -6.98 -24.52 6.76
N ASN A 129 -7.50 -23.32 6.49
CA ASN A 129 -8.71 -23.11 5.69
C ASN A 129 -8.51 -21.88 4.81
N PRO A 130 -7.92 -22.05 3.61
CA PRO A 130 -7.46 -20.91 2.79
C PRO A 130 -8.57 -20.01 2.23
N ILE A 131 -9.84 -20.34 2.41
CA ILE A 131 -10.93 -19.44 2.03
C ILE A 131 -11.38 -18.57 3.20
N GLN A 132 -10.86 -18.78 4.41
CA GLN A 132 -11.25 -18.07 5.62
C GLN A 132 -10.29 -16.92 5.90
N LEU A 133 -10.84 -15.74 6.13
CA LEU A 133 -10.08 -14.57 6.59
C LEU A 133 -10.46 -14.26 8.04
N ASN A 134 -9.46 -13.88 8.82
CA ASN A 134 -9.65 -13.44 10.19
C ASN A 134 -9.23 -11.97 10.28
N ASN A 135 -10.13 -11.12 10.74
CA ASN A 135 -9.86 -9.70 10.94
C ASN A 135 -9.15 -9.52 12.28
N ILE A 136 -7.88 -9.10 12.23
CA ILE A 136 -7.06 -8.92 13.44
C ILE A 136 -7.17 -7.52 14.02
N ASP A 137 -7.96 -6.64 13.40
CA ASP A 137 -8.18 -5.27 13.86
C ASP A 137 -9.64 -4.85 13.56
N ALA A 138 -10.54 -5.56 14.19
CA ALA A 138 -11.99 -5.32 14.01
C ALA A 138 -12.46 -3.99 14.70
#